data_a5347cd06a9f981344e5dbe2b0dea413
#
_entry.id   a5347cd06a9f981344e5dbe2b0dea413
#
_cell.length_a   1.000
_cell.length_b   1.000
_cell.length_c   1.000
_cell.angle_alpha   90.00
_cell.angle_beta   90.00
_cell.angle_gamma   90.00
#
_symmetry.space_group_name_H-M   'P 1'
#
loop_
_entity.id
_entity.type
_entity.pdbx_description
1 polymer ?
#
loop_
_entity_poly.entity_id
_entity_poly.type
_entity_poly.pdbx_seq_one_letter_code
_entity_poly.pdbx_strand_id
1 'polypeptide(L)'
;MRGMRVPLRVVWCPAAVGSMSALIQMTTSPITFATPLDLYRAISRVWAADTASPTGAWSQSNPAQNHCSVTSLVVQDHFGGQILTTRTSGGTHFYNVVDGKKWDLTVSQFAEPVPYDDTPSRRDKALADTSREKYELLTARLNGNA
;
A
#
# COMPACT_ATOMS: atom_id res chain seq x y z
N MET A 1 -37.87 26.84 57.19
CA MET A 1 -36.91 25.95 56.46
C MET A 1 -36.81 26.39 55.06
N ARG A 2 -35.72 27.00 54.72
CA ARG A 2 -35.50 27.58 53.41
C ARG A 2 -34.70 26.64 52.57
N GLY A 3 -35.29 26.10 51.57
CA GLY A 3 -34.61 25.33 50.59
C GLY A 3 -33.62 26.24 49.81
N MET A 4 -32.36 26.01 50.00
CA MET A 4 -31.38 26.63 49.13
C MET A 4 -31.51 26.04 47.74
N ARG A 5 -32.06 26.83 46.84
CA ARG A 5 -31.95 26.52 45.42
C ARG A 5 -30.55 26.82 45.01
N VAL A 6 -29.76 25.81 44.79
CA VAL A 6 -28.51 25.92 44.11
C VAL A 6 -28.86 26.25 42.66
N PRO A 7 -28.44 27.38 42.12
CA PRO A 7 -28.65 27.62 40.69
C PRO A 7 -27.87 26.58 39.93
N LEU A 8 -28.58 25.81 39.14
CA LEU A 8 -27.93 25.04 38.09
C LEU A 8 -27.15 25.99 37.20
N ARG A 9 -25.88 26.12 37.48
CA ARG A 9 -24.98 26.71 36.51
C ARG A 9 -24.92 25.74 35.35
N VAL A 10 -25.63 26.08 34.32
CA VAL A 10 -25.33 25.51 33.03
C VAL A 10 -23.91 25.98 32.71
N VAL A 11 -22.96 25.11 32.98
CA VAL A 11 -21.61 25.35 32.54
C VAL A 11 -21.62 25.20 31.03
N TRP A 12 -21.79 26.31 30.38
CA TRP A 12 -21.64 26.35 28.93
C TRP A 12 -20.16 26.09 28.66
N CYS A 13 -19.88 24.90 28.11
CA CYS A 13 -18.52 24.52 27.76
C CYS A 13 -18.25 25.01 26.34
N PRO A 14 -17.42 26.04 26.13
CA PRO A 14 -17.12 26.51 24.79
C PRO A 14 -16.19 25.55 24.01
N ALA A 15 -15.84 24.42 24.62
CA ALA A 15 -14.97 23.42 24.01
C ALA A 15 -15.61 22.68 22.82
N ALA A 16 -16.91 22.87 22.56
CA ALA A 16 -17.61 22.18 21.48
C ALA A 16 -17.13 22.63 20.08
N VAL A 17 -16.54 23.81 19.97
CA VAL A 17 -16.04 24.30 18.67
C VAL A 17 -14.71 23.65 18.27
N GLY A 18 -13.92 23.22 19.24
CA GLY A 18 -12.64 22.51 18.97
C GLY A 18 -12.82 21.07 18.52
N SER A 19 -13.97 20.43 18.84
CA SER A 19 -14.19 19.03 18.48
C SER A 19 -14.58 18.83 17.02
N MET A 20 -15.04 19.84 16.30
CA MET A 20 -15.34 19.71 14.87
C MET A 20 -14.07 19.64 14.01
N SER A 21 -13.01 20.30 14.39
CA SER A 21 -11.72 20.17 13.70
C SER A 21 -11.10 18.80 13.93
N ALA A 22 -11.31 18.19 15.09
CA ALA A 22 -10.83 16.85 15.41
C ALA A 22 -11.60 15.78 14.62
N LEU A 23 -12.90 15.98 14.36
CA LEU A 23 -13.71 15.05 13.57
C LEU A 23 -13.32 15.03 12.09
N ILE A 24 -12.83 16.13 11.53
CA ILE A 24 -12.35 16.21 10.15
C ILE A 24 -11.02 15.47 9.99
N GLN A 25 -10.24 15.33 11.07
CA GLN A 25 -8.97 14.61 11.07
C GLN A 25 -9.12 13.10 11.32
N MET A 26 -10.30 12.62 11.70
CA MET A 26 -10.59 11.19 11.90
C MET A 26 -10.92 10.47 10.58
N THR A 27 -10.62 11.08 9.46
CA THR A 27 -10.94 10.50 8.17
C THR A 27 -9.96 9.43 7.76
N THR A 28 -10.51 8.31 7.42
CA THR A 28 -9.97 7.18 6.69
C THR A 28 -9.03 6.28 7.49
N SER A 29 -9.63 5.26 8.09
CA SER A 29 -8.90 4.04 8.38
C SER A 29 -8.24 3.54 7.10
N PRO A 30 -6.99 3.06 7.14
CA PRO A 30 -6.35 2.47 5.97
C PRO A 30 -7.23 1.36 5.40
N ILE A 31 -7.34 1.30 4.07
CA ILE A 31 -8.05 0.21 3.41
C ILE A 31 -7.33 -1.10 3.72
N THR A 32 -8.08 -2.11 4.14
CA THR A 32 -7.57 -3.45 4.39
C THR A 32 -8.08 -4.41 3.33
N PHE A 33 -7.26 -5.41 3.03
CA PHE A 33 -7.59 -6.46 2.07
C PHE A 33 -7.59 -7.81 2.77
N ALA A 34 -8.59 -8.64 2.49
CA ALA A 34 -8.68 -9.96 3.11
C ALA A 34 -7.63 -10.92 2.57
N THR A 35 -7.30 -10.84 1.28
CA THR A 35 -6.34 -11.72 0.61
C THR A 35 -5.44 -10.94 -0.33
N PRO A 36 -4.26 -11.51 -0.68
CA PRO A 36 -3.42 -10.91 -1.73
C PRO A 36 -4.13 -10.77 -3.09
N LEU A 37 -5.08 -11.63 -3.39
CA LEU A 37 -5.87 -11.49 -4.62
C LEU A 37 -6.76 -10.23 -4.60
N ASP A 38 -7.34 -9.92 -3.45
CA ASP A 38 -8.13 -8.68 -3.29
C ASP A 38 -7.24 -7.45 -3.45
N LEU A 39 -6.04 -7.50 -2.88
CA LEU A 39 -5.05 -6.44 -3.07
C LEU A 39 -4.68 -6.32 -4.56
N TYR A 40 -4.44 -7.43 -5.25
CA TYR A 40 -4.14 -7.42 -6.68
C TYR A 40 -5.23 -6.69 -7.49
N ARG A 41 -6.49 -6.99 -7.22
CA ARG A 41 -7.62 -6.37 -7.93
C ARG A 41 -7.66 -4.85 -7.74
N ALA A 42 -7.27 -4.37 -6.57
CA ALA A 42 -7.22 -2.94 -6.29
C ALA A 42 -5.96 -2.28 -6.85
N ILE A 43 -4.78 -2.85 -6.58
CA ILE A 43 -3.49 -2.24 -6.94
C ILE A 43 -3.28 -2.21 -8.45
N SER A 44 -3.78 -3.22 -9.18
CA SER A 44 -3.67 -3.27 -10.64
C SER A 44 -4.38 -2.12 -11.35
N ARG A 45 -5.35 -1.51 -10.69
CA ARG A 45 -6.08 -0.35 -11.23
C ARG A 45 -5.37 0.98 -11.02
N VAL A 46 -4.39 1.02 -10.13
CA VAL A 46 -3.68 2.26 -9.78
C VAL A 46 -2.22 2.28 -10.22
N TRP A 47 -1.71 1.18 -10.77
CA TRP A 47 -0.42 1.18 -11.43
C TRP A 47 -0.41 2.17 -12.59
N ALA A 48 0.66 2.96 -12.68
CA ALA A 48 0.80 3.98 -13.72
C ALA A 48 2.28 4.22 -14.03
N ALA A 49 2.56 5.02 -15.03
CA ALA A 49 3.93 5.33 -15.42
C ALA A 49 4.76 5.93 -14.28
N ASP A 50 4.14 6.78 -13.47
CA ASP A 50 4.84 7.49 -12.38
C ASP A 50 5.09 6.63 -11.14
N THR A 51 4.53 5.42 -11.07
CA THR A 51 4.85 4.44 -10.02
C THR A 51 5.75 3.32 -10.51
N ALA A 52 6.00 3.22 -11.81
CA ALA A 52 6.90 2.24 -12.42
C ALA A 52 8.37 2.62 -12.25
N SER A 53 9.23 1.64 -12.09
CA SER A 53 10.68 1.86 -12.03
C SER A 53 11.44 0.86 -12.93
N PRO A 54 12.04 1.30 -14.04
CA PRO A 54 12.04 2.65 -14.61
C PRO A 54 10.70 3.04 -15.25
N THR A 55 10.41 4.32 -15.26
CA THR A 55 9.15 4.88 -15.75
C THR A 55 8.94 4.67 -17.25
N GLY A 56 9.99 4.82 -18.05
CA GLY A 56 9.91 4.91 -19.52
C GLY A 56 9.48 3.63 -20.23
N ALA A 57 9.51 2.48 -19.57
CA ALA A 57 9.12 1.21 -20.16
C ALA A 57 7.65 0.82 -19.87
N TRP A 58 6.94 1.60 -19.07
CA TRP A 58 5.57 1.32 -18.70
C TRP A 58 4.59 1.62 -19.83
N SER A 59 3.54 0.81 -19.97
CA SER A 59 2.42 1.06 -20.87
C SER A 59 1.12 0.55 -20.29
N GLN A 60 0.00 1.10 -20.76
CA GLN A 60 -1.34 0.65 -20.33
C GLN A 60 -1.66 -0.78 -20.76
N SER A 61 -1.02 -1.27 -21.81
CA SER A 61 -1.22 -2.65 -22.29
C SER A 61 -0.49 -3.68 -21.40
N ASN A 62 0.45 -3.23 -20.56
CA ASN A 62 1.17 -4.07 -19.61
C ASN A 62 1.33 -3.31 -18.28
N PRO A 63 0.23 -3.13 -17.52
CA PRO A 63 0.25 -2.25 -16.34
C PRO A 63 1.14 -2.75 -15.20
N ALA A 64 1.45 -4.03 -15.13
CA ALA A 64 2.37 -4.58 -14.13
C ALA A 64 3.84 -4.29 -14.44
N GLN A 65 4.16 -3.82 -15.65
CA GLN A 65 5.53 -3.56 -16.09
C GLN A 65 6.25 -2.65 -15.11
N ASN A 66 7.42 -3.10 -14.63
CA ASN A 66 8.29 -2.34 -13.73
C ASN A 66 7.67 -1.97 -12.37
N HIS A 67 6.72 -2.79 -11.90
CA HIS A 67 6.06 -2.61 -10.60
C HIS A 67 6.38 -3.69 -9.58
N CYS A 68 7.32 -4.60 -9.85
CA CYS A 68 7.56 -5.75 -8.98
C CYS A 68 8.06 -5.34 -7.58
N SER A 69 9.05 -4.48 -7.50
CA SER A 69 9.62 -4.08 -6.21
C SER A 69 8.66 -3.25 -5.38
N VAL A 70 8.04 -2.23 -5.96
CA VAL A 70 7.08 -1.38 -5.24
C VAL A 70 5.84 -2.16 -4.79
N THR A 71 5.35 -3.09 -5.62
CA THR A 71 4.22 -3.94 -5.26
C THR A 71 4.57 -4.92 -4.15
N SER A 72 5.78 -5.48 -4.16
CA SER A 72 6.26 -6.37 -3.09
C SER A 72 6.27 -5.68 -1.72
N LEU A 73 6.61 -4.41 -1.68
CA LEU A 73 6.55 -3.61 -0.44
C LEU A 73 5.11 -3.48 0.06
N VAL A 74 4.18 -3.18 -0.83
CA VAL A 74 2.77 -3.03 -0.48
C VAL A 74 2.16 -4.36 -0.01
N VAL A 75 2.49 -5.47 -0.66
CA VAL A 75 2.06 -6.81 -0.21
C VAL A 75 2.55 -7.08 1.20
N GLN A 76 3.82 -6.81 1.48
CA GLN A 76 4.38 -7.01 2.82
C GLN A 76 3.73 -6.09 3.86
N ASP A 77 3.39 -4.86 3.50
CA ASP A 77 2.68 -3.93 4.40
C ASP A 77 1.33 -4.50 4.86
N HIS A 78 0.61 -5.16 3.96
CA HIS A 78 -0.74 -5.66 4.26
C HIS A 78 -0.75 -7.07 4.87
N PHE A 79 0.17 -7.93 4.48
CA PHE A 79 0.11 -9.35 4.82
C PHE A 79 1.34 -9.87 5.56
N GLY A 80 2.40 -9.08 5.69
CA GLY A 80 3.65 -9.55 6.27
C GLY A 80 4.36 -10.54 5.34
N GLY A 81 4.97 -11.56 5.91
CA GLY A 81 5.70 -12.57 5.15
C GLY A 81 7.05 -12.09 4.63
N GLN A 82 7.54 -12.74 3.60
CA GLN A 82 8.87 -12.50 3.05
C GLN A 82 8.81 -11.93 1.63
N ILE A 83 9.81 -11.12 1.31
CA ILE A 83 10.10 -10.70 -0.05
C ILE A 83 11.15 -11.64 -0.62
N LEU A 84 10.90 -12.17 -1.79
CA LEU A 84 11.81 -13.06 -2.52
C LEU A 84 12.19 -12.42 -3.85
N THR A 85 13.30 -12.90 -4.42
CA THR A 85 13.75 -12.47 -5.75
C THR A 85 14.10 -13.66 -6.62
N THR A 86 14.05 -13.41 -7.92
CA THR A 86 14.56 -14.30 -8.94
C THR A 86 15.21 -13.49 -10.05
N ARG A 87 16.04 -14.12 -10.84
CA ARG A 87 16.63 -13.52 -12.02
C ARG A 87 15.74 -13.74 -13.23
N THR A 88 15.52 -12.68 -13.99
CA THR A 88 14.86 -12.72 -15.30
C THR A 88 15.73 -12.05 -16.35
N SER A 89 15.37 -12.17 -17.61
CA SER A 89 16.07 -11.46 -18.69
C SER A 89 16.02 -9.93 -18.53
N GLY A 90 15.02 -9.42 -17.82
CA GLY A 90 14.87 -8.00 -17.53
C GLY A 90 15.56 -7.54 -16.25
N GLY A 91 16.22 -8.44 -15.52
CA GLY A 91 16.90 -8.13 -14.26
C GLY A 91 16.29 -8.85 -13.07
N THR A 92 16.46 -8.28 -11.88
CA THR A 92 15.91 -8.84 -10.65
C THR A 92 14.39 -8.62 -10.58
N HIS A 93 13.67 -9.69 -10.33
CA HIS A 93 12.23 -9.67 -10.14
C HIS A 93 11.89 -9.95 -8.68
N PHE A 94 11.02 -9.12 -8.09
CA PHE A 94 10.57 -9.23 -6.70
C PHE A 94 9.18 -9.83 -6.62
N TYR A 95 8.95 -10.68 -5.65
CA TYR A 95 7.66 -11.27 -5.34
C TYR A 95 7.59 -11.63 -3.85
N ASN A 96 6.50 -12.24 -3.39
CA ASN A 96 6.26 -12.44 -1.98
C ASN A 96 5.91 -13.88 -1.64
N VAL A 97 6.18 -14.25 -0.37
CA VAL A 97 5.58 -15.41 0.28
C VAL A 97 4.78 -14.93 1.48
N VAL A 98 3.51 -15.30 1.52
CA VAL A 98 2.57 -14.96 2.59
C VAL A 98 1.93 -16.25 3.08
N ASP A 99 2.04 -16.51 4.38
CA ASP A 99 1.50 -17.73 4.99
C ASP A 99 1.91 -19.01 4.25
N GLY A 100 3.16 -19.08 3.83
CA GLY A 100 3.73 -20.23 3.12
C GLY A 100 3.36 -20.34 1.64
N LYS A 101 2.59 -19.38 1.11
CA LYS A 101 2.19 -19.36 -0.30
C LYS A 101 2.92 -18.27 -1.07
N LYS A 102 3.39 -18.62 -2.25
CA LYS A 102 4.03 -17.69 -3.17
C LYS A 102 2.98 -16.82 -3.86
N TRP A 103 3.22 -15.51 -3.85
CA TRP A 103 2.38 -14.52 -4.52
C TRP A 103 3.22 -13.60 -5.38
N ASP A 104 2.98 -13.61 -6.65
CA ASP A 104 3.60 -12.72 -7.61
C ASP A 104 2.53 -11.89 -8.30
N LEU A 105 2.23 -10.74 -7.72
CA LEU A 105 1.15 -9.88 -8.19
C LEU A 105 1.48 -9.21 -9.53
N THR A 106 2.75 -9.21 -9.94
CA THR A 106 3.20 -8.55 -11.17
C THR A 106 3.63 -9.55 -12.24
N VAL A 107 3.29 -10.82 -12.08
CA VAL A 107 3.68 -11.88 -13.02
C VAL A 107 3.21 -11.61 -14.45
N SER A 108 2.10 -10.91 -14.62
CA SER A 108 1.54 -10.59 -15.94
C SER A 108 2.43 -9.70 -16.80
N GLN A 109 3.45 -9.07 -16.22
CA GLN A 109 4.42 -8.28 -16.98
C GLN A 109 5.30 -9.13 -17.91
N PHE A 110 5.41 -10.42 -17.64
CA PHE A 110 6.31 -11.32 -18.37
C PHE A 110 5.56 -12.13 -19.44
N ALA A 111 6.15 -12.19 -20.64
CA ALA A 111 5.69 -13.10 -21.70
C ALA A 111 6.19 -14.53 -21.48
N GLU A 112 7.37 -14.68 -20.86
CA GLU A 112 8.00 -15.96 -20.60
C GLU A 112 7.78 -16.40 -19.15
N PRO A 113 7.81 -17.72 -18.87
CA PRO A 113 7.71 -18.23 -17.51
C PRO A 113 8.82 -17.67 -16.60
N VAL A 114 8.44 -17.32 -15.37
CA VAL A 114 9.38 -16.84 -14.36
C VAL A 114 10.03 -18.04 -13.67
N PRO A 115 11.37 -18.08 -13.55
CA PRO A 115 12.04 -19.25 -12.97
C PRO A 115 11.83 -19.44 -11.47
N TYR A 116 11.51 -18.38 -10.72
CA TYR A 116 11.27 -18.42 -9.27
C TYR A 116 12.39 -19.10 -8.47
N ASP A 117 13.55 -18.47 -8.43
CA ASP A 117 14.70 -18.97 -7.64
C ASP A 117 14.45 -18.92 -6.13
N ASP A 118 13.45 -18.19 -5.70
CA ASP A 118 13.05 -18.03 -4.30
C ASP A 118 14.20 -17.55 -3.40
N THR A 119 15.03 -16.65 -3.93
CA THR A 119 16.13 -16.07 -3.17
C THR A 119 15.58 -15.09 -2.14
N PRO A 120 15.84 -15.30 -0.84
CA PRO A 120 15.39 -14.34 0.18
C PRO A 120 15.93 -12.95 -0.07
N SER A 121 15.07 -11.96 0.10
CA SER A 121 15.43 -10.56 -0.02
C SER A 121 14.90 -9.78 1.16
N ARG A 122 15.08 -8.47 1.11
CA ARG A 122 14.72 -7.59 2.20
C ARG A 122 14.00 -6.36 1.67
N ARG A 123 13.26 -5.74 2.57
CA ARG A 123 12.51 -4.53 2.29
C ARG A 123 13.37 -3.37 1.75
N ASP A 124 14.56 -3.18 2.32
CA ASP A 124 15.50 -2.14 1.87
C ASP A 124 15.97 -2.38 0.43
N LYS A 125 16.14 -3.63 0.03
CA LYS A 125 16.51 -3.98 -1.35
C LYS A 125 15.39 -3.66 -2.34
N ALA A 126 14.16 -4.01 -1.99
CA ALA A 126 13.00 -3.68 -2.82
C ALA A 126 12.81 -2.16 -2.94
N LEU A 127 12.99 -1.43 -1.84
CA LEU A 127 12.88 0.03 -1.84
C LEU A 127 13.98 0.68 -2.72
N ALA A 128 15.19 0.14 -2.71
CA ALA A 128 16.29 0.62 -3.55
C ALA A 128 16.04 0.39 -5.04
N ASP A 129 15.29 -0.65 -5.41
CA ASP A 129 14.92 -0.95 -6.79
C ASP A 129 13.83 -0.02 -7.34
N THR A 130 13.01 0.53 -6.47
CA THR A 130 12.03 1.58 -6.77
C THR A 130 12.49 2.90 -6.17
N SER A 131 11.61 3.64 -5.52
CA SER A 131 11.97 4.80 -4.72
C SER A 131 10.92 5.02 -3.63
N ARG A 132 11.32 5.75 -2.58
CA ARG A 132 10.37 6.13 -1.54
C ARG A 132 9.19 6.92 -2.10
N GLU A 133 9.46 7.82 -3.02
CA GLU A 133 8.43 8.67 -3.64
C GLU A 133 7.40 7.84 -4.39
N LYS A 134 7.86 6.87 -5.21
CA LYS A 134 6.97 5.98 -5.96
C LYS A 134 6.17 5.06 -5.03
N TYR A 135 6.81 4.56 -3.99
CA TYR A 135 6.16 3.73 -2.98
C TYR A 135 5.07 4.50 -2.24
N GLU A 136 5.35 5.71 -1.79
CA GLU A 136 4.38 6.55 -1.11
C GLU A 136 3.21 6.95 -2.04
N LEU A 137 3.52 7.26 -3.29
CA LEU A 137 2.52 7.61 -4.29
C LEU A 137 1.57 6.43 -4.57
N LEU A 138 2.11 5.24 -4.77
CA LEU A 138 1.31 4.05 -5.01
C LEU A 138 0.42 3.73 -3.80
N THR A 139 0.99 3.81 -2.60
CA THR A 139 0.25 3.59 -1.35
C THR A 139 -0.89 4.59 -1.19
N ALA A 140 -0.64 5.86 -1.48
CA ALA A 140 -1.66 6.90 -1.40
C ALA A 140 -2.80 6.66 -2.40
N ARG A 141 -2.48 6.29 -3.62
CA ARG A 141 -3.48 5.97 -4.65
C ARG A 141 -4.32 4.75 -4.27
N LEU A 142 -3.67 3.73 -3.74
CA LEU A 142 -4.37 2.52 -3.27
C LEU A 142 -5.37 2.86 -2.18
N ASN A 143 -5.06 3.81 -1.32
CA ASN A 143 -5.92 4.29 -0.25
C ASN A 143 -6.93 5.38 -0.69
N GLY A 144 -6.94 5.73 -1.98
CA GLY A 144 -7.84 6.75 -2.51
C GLY A 144 -7.43 8.18 -2.20
N ASN A 145 -6.17 8.45 -1.85
CA ASN A 145 -5.67 9.75 -1.38
C ASN A 145 -4.84 10.52 -2.42
N ALA A 146 -4.75 10.04 -3.65
CA ALA A 146 -3.94 10.69 -4.67
C ALA A 146 -4.64 10.73 -6.04
#